data_64ed27057e7e93f0f71374d1d5bbebcc
#
_entry.id   64ed27057e7e93f0f71374d1d5bbebcc
#
_cell.length_a   1.000
_cell.length_b   1.000
_cell.length_c   1.000
_cell.angle_alpha   90.00
_cell.angle_beta   90.00
_cell.angle_gamma   90.00
#
_symmetry.space_group_name_H-M   'P 1'
#
loop_
_entity.id
_entity.type
_entity.pdbx_description
1 polymer ?
#
loop_
_entity_poly.entity_id
_entity_poly.type
_entity_poly.pdbx_seq_one_letter_code
_entity_poly.pdbx_strand_id
1 'polypeptide(L)'
;MKKYLITTTSLILLLFWPTLAQELPLPQESAAERLKSVSEERYLQELTTLGRNPEAQGLYIESLDGTTIMADHQSNVSFNPASVIKIATSFAALDKLGAEYQFETAFAADGEINKKTRTLDGDLVLQSMGDPLLTTLQVSNLIQQVVRAGVAHVTGSLVVTGPFTYGTYITTADAVKRVETLLKSRGVRFGKSTRKASGAGTVLASHLSLSLRDIVFDQNARSVNQTAERLGEAIGGRQAVQDFLVRGVGIPANDVFVGHTSGLNYNRITPRATVKMLRHLVLWLNFKNMLPQDILPVAGMDPGTLRGRFSTADFRGSIIGKTGTLPATDGGVSALAGLMYTQDRGVLLFAIFNTQGNVTTFRRLQDNLLKNLIAECGGAELSASLRKSSN
;
A
#
# COMPACT_ATOMS: atom_id res chain seq x y z
N MET A 1 -40.22 28.89 -49.12
CA MET A 1 -39.87 28.81 -47.72
C MET A 1 -38.86 27.68 -47.56
N LYS A 2 -37.56 28.01 -47.48
CA LYS A 2 -36.47 27.03 -47.32
C LYS A 2 -36.19 26.86 -45.83
N LYS A 3 -36.36 25.64 -45.31
CA LYS A 3 -35.97 25.26 -43.93
C LYS A 3 -34.48 24.95 -43.93
N TYR A 4 -33.70 25.72 -43.16
CA TYR A 4 -32.29 25.40 -42.86
C TYR A 4 -32.23 24.45 -41.67
N LEU A 5 -31.61 23.29 -41.88
CA LEU A 5 -31.28 22.32 -40.87
C LEU A 5 -29.90 22.72 -40.29
N ILE A 6 -29.88 23.13 -39.05
CA ILE A 6 -28.61 23.44 -38.32
C ILE A 6 -28.19 22.17 -37.61
N THR A 7 -27.16 21.52 -38.12
CA THR A 7 -26.46 20.41 -37.45
C THR A 7 -25.41 21.03 -36.53
N THR A 8 -25.65 20.98 -35.22
CA THR A 8 -24.65 21.31 -34.21
C THR A 8 -23.72 20.15 -34.00
N THR A 9 -22.51 20.23 -34.55
CA THR A 9 -21.42 19.30 -34.28
C THR A 9 -20.75 19.76 -32.98
N SER A 10 -21.02 19.06 -31.90
CA SER A 10 -20.29 19.27 -30.63
C SER A 10 -18.89 18.75 -30.71
N LEU A 11 -17.94 19.66 -30.89
CA LEU A 11 -16.50 19.39 -30.83
C LEU A 11 -16.12 19.25 -29.34
N ILE A 12 -15.94 18.00 -28.86
CA ILE A 12 -15.35 17.76 -27.53
C ILE A 12 -13.86 18.04 -27.62
N LEU A 13 -13.46 19.24 -27.18
CA LEU A 13 -12.07 19.59 -26.94
C LEU A 13 -11.61 18.84 -25.69
N LEU A 14 -10.89 17.74 -25.88
CA LEU A 14 -10.07 17.12 -24.84
C LEU A 14 -8.93 18.08 -24.49
N LEU A 15 -9.15 18.92 -23.50
CA LEU A 15 -8.09 19.69 -22.86
C LEU A 15 -7.19 18.72 -22.12
N PHE A 16 -6.08 18.32 -22.76
CA PHE A 16 -4.91 17.80 -22.08
C PHE A 16 -4.36 18.94 -21.21
N TRP A 17 -4.74 18.94 -19.93
CA TRP A 17 -4.02 19.71 -18.92
C TRP A 17 -2.71 18.96 -18.66
N PRO A 18 -1.55 19.56 -18.93
CA PRO A 18 -0.33 18.99 -18.38
C PRO A 18 -0.44 19.16 -16.86
N THR A 19 -0.56 18.06 -16.12
CA THR A 19 -0.25 18.05 -14.71
C THR A 19 1.22 18.45 -14.61
N LEU A 20 1.46 19.73 -14.31
CA LEU A 20 2.72 20.18 -13.76
C LEU A 20 2.89 19.40 -12.46
N ALA A 21 3.60 18.27 -12.52
CA ALA A 21 4.22 17.68 -11.35
C ALA A 21 5.10 18.80 -10.79
N GLN A 22 4.61 19.45 -9.73
CA GLN A 22 5.38 20.43 -9.01
C GLN A 22 6.54 19.64 -8.40
N GLU A 23 7.72 19.72 -9.03
CA GLU A 23 8.93 19.10 -8.52
C GLU A 23 9.15 19.64 -7.11
N LEU A 24 8.96 18.76 -6.12
CA LEU A 24 9.34 19.07 -4.75
C LEU A 24 10.84 19.36 -4.77
N PRO A 25 11.29 20.51 -4.23
CA PRO A 25 12.72 20.80 -4.18
C PRO A 25 13.38 19.75 -3.31
N LEU A 26 14.07 18.81 -3.96
CA LEU A 26 14.93 17.85 -3.27
C LEU A 26 16.09 18.63 -2.66
N PRO A 27 16.51 18.29 -1.42
CA PRO A 27 17.74 18.82 -0.87
C PRO A 27 18.87 18.59 -1.89
N GLN A 28 19.65 19.63 -2.20
CA GLN A 28 20.86 19.45 -3.03
C GLN A 28 21.73 18.41 -2.31
N GLU A 29 22.19 17.41 -3.06
CA GLU A 29 23.14 16.41 -2.55
C GLU A 29 24.48 17.11 -2.23
N SER A 30 24.55 17.76 -1.07
CA SER A 30 25.82 18.02 -0.44
C SER A 30 26.41 16.66 0.00
N ALA A 31 27.71 16.47 -0.12
CA ALA A 31 28.33 15.23 0.36
C ALA A 31 27.95 15.02 1.83
N ALA A 32 27.11 13.99 2.10
CA ALA A 32 26.68 13.70 3.46
C ALA A 32 27.86 13.33 4.35
N GLU A 33 27.94 13.90 5.54
CA GLU A 33 28.95 13.57 6.52
C GLU A 33 28.65 12.17 7.09
N ARG A 34 29.61 11.25 6.99
CA ARG A 34 29.51 9.95 7.64
C ARG A 34 30.07 10.03 9.06
N LEU A 35 29.21 9.81 10.04
CA LEU A 35 29.62 9.69 11.43
C LEU A 35 30.03 8.24 11.76
N LYS A 36 30.99 8.12 12.68
CA LYS A 36 31.36 6.81 13.21
C LYS A 36 30.33 6.41 14.27
N SER A 37 29.57 5.32 14.01
CA SER A 37 28.57 4.82 14.95
C SER A 37 29.06 3.58 15.69
N VAL A 38 29.07 3.65 16.99
CA VAL A 38 29.37 2.51 17.88
C VAL A 38 28.26 1.44 17.74
N SER A 39 27.05 1.86 17.47
CA SER A 39 25.91 0.96 17.28
C SER A 39 26.04 0.12 16.01
N GLU A 40 26.54 0.70 14.90
CA GLU A 40 26.84 -0.04 13.67
C GLU A 40 27.93 -1.08 13.91
N GLU A 41 29.06 -0.68 14.53
CA GLU A 41 30.18 -1.59 14.82
C GLU A 41 29.72 -2.77 15.68
N ARG A 42 28.95 -2.49 16.75
CA ARG A 42 28.39 -3.54 17.63
C ARG A 42 27.45 -4.48 16.88
N TYR A 43 26.59 -3.98 16.02
CA TYR A 43 25.70 -4.79 15.21
C TYR A 43 26.45 -5.76 14.30
N LEU A 44 27.47 -5.30 13.60
CA LEU A 44 28.30 -6.13 12.74
C LEU A 44 29.09 -7.17 13.53
N GLN A 45 29.59 -6.80 14.73
CA GLN A 45 30.27 -7.73 15.64
C GLN A 45 29.31 -8.80 16.18
N GLU A 46 28.08 -8.44 16.56
CA GLU A 46 27.06 -9.41 17.01
C GLU A 46 26.69 -10.41 15.89
N LEU A 47 26.57 -9.95 14.63
CA LEU A 47 26.37 -10.84 13.49
C LEU A 47 27.50 -11.86 13.37
N THR A 48 28.75 -11.42 13.42
CA THR A 48 29.95 -12.29 13.35
C THR A 48 29.98 -13.28 14.50
N THR A 49 29.72 -12.83 15.72
CA THR A 49 29.68 -13.69 16.92
C THR A 49 28.64 -14.79 16.82
N LEU A 50 27.52 -14.51 16.16
CA LEU A 50 26.45 -15.48 15.92
C LEU A 50 26.69 -16.35 14.66
N GLY A 51 27.88 -16.27 14.05
CA GLY A 51 28.23 -17.02 12.85
C GLY A 51 27.40 -16.57 11.62
N ARG A 52 26.96 -15.31 11.58
CA ARG A 52 26.29 -14.72 10.41
C ARG A 52 27.30 -13.94 9.60
N ASN A 53 27.23 -14.09 8.27
CA ASN A 53 28.07 -13.33 7.38
C ASN A 53 27.60 -11.85 7.33
N PRO A 54 28.40 -10.87 7.79
CA PRO A 54 28.02 -9.46 7.70
C PRO A 54 27.79 -8.99 6.25
N GLU A 55 28.55 -9.52 5.28
CA GLU A 55 28.44 -9.16 3.87
C GLU A 55 27.11 -9.58 3.21
N ALA A 56 26.37 -10.48 3.86
CA ALA A 56 25.03 -10.87 3.46
C ALA A 56 23.93 -10.01 4.13
N GLN A 57 24.31 -8.91 4.79
CA GLN A 57 23.40 -8.02 5.50
C GLN A 57 23.49 -6.62 4.94
N GLY A 58 22.35 -5.97 4.72
CA GLY A 58 22.28 -4.60 4.21
C GLY A 58 21.79 -3.63 5.29
N LEU A 59 22.47 -2.51 5.44
CA LEU A 59 22.14 -1.47 6.41
C LEU A 59 22.40 -0.09 5.82
N TYR A 60 21.44 0.80 5.94
CA TYR A 60 21.64 2.22 5.67
C TYR A 60 20.75 3.08 6.57
N ILE A 61 21.37 4.05 7.23
CA ILE A 61 20.68 4.99 8.14
C ILE A 61 21.23 6.39 7.91
N GLU A 62 20.35 7.33 7.64
CA GLU A 62 20.72 8.75 7.47
C GLU A 62 19.68 9.70 8.03
N SER A 63 20.07 10.95 8.24
CA SER A 63 19.16 12.03 8.64
C SER A 63 18.11 12.30 7.56
N LEU A 64 16.92 12.78 7.96
CA LEU A 64 15.83 13.08 7.03
C LEU A 64 16.24 14.12 5.97
N ASP A 65 17.09 15.06 6.32
CA ASP A 65 17.63 16.06 5.40
C ASP A 65 18.75 15.54 4.48
N GLY A 66 19.26 14.32 4.73
CA GLY A 66 20.31 13.68 3.93
C GLY A 66 21.71 14.21 4.21
N THR A 67 21.92 15.01 5.24
CA THR A 67 23.22 15.62 5.53
C THR A 67 24.15 14.73 6.35
N THR A 68 23.59 13.77 7.09
CA THR A 68 24.34 12.91 8.02
C THR A 68 24.03 11.45 7.83
N ILE A 69 25.07 10.63 7.59
CA ILE A 69 24.99 9.16 7.52
C ILE A 69 25.42 8.59 8.87
N MET A 70 24.51 7.84 9.52
CA MET A 70 24.75 7.20 10.82
C MET A 70 25.23 5.75 10.68
N ALA A 71 24.83 5.05 9.62
CA ALA A 71 25.30 3.70 9.32
C ALA A 71 25.25 3.44 7.81
N ASP A 72 26.27 2.74 7.31
CA ASP A 72 26.39 2.44 5.87
C ASP A 72 27.18 1.13 5.68
N HIS A 73 26.44 0.02 5.58
CA HIS A 73 27.02 -1.29 5.32
C HIS A 73 26.26 -2.00 4.21
N GLN A 74 26.94 -2.40 3.15
CA GLN A 74 26.35 -3.02 1.96
C GLN A 74 25.12 -2.26 1.41
N SER A 75 25.12 -0.93 1.59
CA SER A 75 23.94 -0.10 1.30
C SER A 75 23.57 -0.02 -0.17
N ASN A 76 24.53 -0.31 -1.08
CA ASN A 76 24.33 -0.33 -2.53
C ASN A 76 24.15 -1.77 -3.08
N VAL A 77 24.14 -2.79 -2.21
CA VAL A 77 23.83 -4.16 -2.59
C VAL A 77 22.32 -4.39 -2.56
N SER A 78 21.79 -5.07 -3.57
CA SER A 78 20.36 -5.37 -3.66
C SER A 78 20.00 -6.58 -2.80
N PHE A 79 19.05 -6.40 -1.89
CA PHE A 79 18.47 -7.44 -1.02
C PHE A 79 16.99 -7.67 -1.33
N ASN A 80 16.49 -8.81 -0.86
CA ASN A 80 15.03 -9.03 -0.85
C ASN A 80 14.42 -8.24 0.32
N PRO A 81 13.58 -7.24 0.04
CA PRO A 81 12.97 -6.42 1.08
C PRO A 81 11.79 -7.13 1.77
N ALA A 82 11.37 -8.28 1.25
CA ALA A 82 10.10 -8.89 1.65
C ALA A 82 8.97 -7.85 1.67
N SER A 83 8.13 -7.87 2.69
CA SER A 83 6.98 -6.95 2.81
C SER A 83 7.34 -5.46 3.02
N VAL A 84 8.61 -5.08 3.12
CA VAL A 84 8.99 -3.65 3.10
C VAL A 84 8.63 -3.01 1.76
N ILE A 85 8.61 -3.77 0.64
CA ILE A 85 8.16 -3.25 -0.67
C ILE A 85 6.73 -2.72 -0.66
N LYS A 86 5.89 -3.11 0.31
CA LYS A 86 4.54 -2.55 0.48
C LYS A 86 4.54 -1.04 0.70
N ILE A 87 5.63 -0.46 1.22
CA ILE A 87 5.79 0.99 1.31
C ILE A 87 5.77 1.60 -0.11
N ALA A 88 6.49 1.00 -1.05
CA ALA A 88 6.49 1.45 -2.45
C ALA A 88 5.10 1.33 -3.09
N THR A 89 4.43 0.20 -2.91
CA THR A 89 3.07 -0.03 -3.41
C THR A 89 2.08 0.98 -2.81
N SER A 90 2.17 1.23 -1.51
CA SER A 90 1.36 2.22 -0.80
C SER A 90 1.59 3.63 -1.34
N PHE A 91 2.85 4.02 -1.49
CA PHE A 91 3.22 5.34 -1.99
C PHE A 91 2.73 5.56 -3.43
N ALA A 92 3.00 4.61 -4.32
CA ALA A 92 2.54 4.68 -5.71
C ALA A 92 0.99 4.74 -5.81
N ALA A 93 0.27 4.01 -4.94
CA ALA A 93 -1.19 4.04 -4.92
C ALA A 93 -1.72 5.40 -4.41
N LEU A 94 -1.16 5.91 -3.32
CA LEU A 94 -1.53 7.21 -2.76
C LEU A 94 -1.23 8.37 -3.71
N ASP A 95 -0.09 8.33 -4.41
CA ASP A 95 0.29 9.33 -5.40
C ASP A 95 -0.66 9.34 -6.60
N LYS A 96 -1.01 8.14 -7.11
CA LYS A 96 -1.86 7.99 -8.27
C LYS A 96 -3.34 8.28 -8.02
N LEU A 97 -3.87 7.84 -6.88
CA LEU A 97 -5.32 7.84 -6.58
C LEU A 97 -5.72 8.93 -5.58
N GLY A 98 -4.79 9.35 -4.71
CA GLY A 98 -5.08 10.26 -3.60
C GLY A 98 -5.50 9.54 -2.31
N ALA A 99 -5.24 10.16 -1.16
CA ALA A 99 -5.43 9.55 0.16
C ALA A 99 -6.91 9.28 0.49
N GLU A 100 -7.81 10.17 0.03
CA GLU A 100 -9.25 10.08 0.29
C GLU A 100 -10.01 9.26 -0.77
N TYR A 101 -9.29 8.66 -1.73
CA TYR A 101 -9.91 7.80 -2.74
C TYR A 101 -10.63 6.61 -2.09
N GLN A 102 -11.83 6.31 -2.56
CA GLN A 102 -12.64 5.16 -2.15
C GLN A 102 -13.01 4.32 -3.37
N PHE A 103 -12.91 3.01 -3.23
CA PHE A 103 -13.33 2.07 -4.27
C PHE A 103 -14.83 1.85 -4.18
N GLU A 104 -15.55 2.10 -5.27
CA GLU A 104 -16.98 1.83 -5.35
C GLU A 104 -17.24 0.42 -5.88
N THR A 105 -18.25 -0.24 -5.28
CA THR A 105 -18.89 -1.44 -5.81
C THR A 105 -20.39 -1.22 -5.83
N ALA A 106 -21.03 -1.32 -7.01
CA ALA A 106 -22.44 -1.00 -7.18
C ALA A 106 -23.16 -2.06 -8.00
N PHE A 107 -24.47 -2.22 -7.71
CA PHE A 107 -25.41 -2.85 -8.63
C PHE A 107 -26.26 -1.79 -9.30
N ALA A 108 -26.38 -1.86 -10.62
CA ALA A 108 -27.21 -0.96 -11.42
C ALA A 108 -28.18 -1.75 -12.30
N ALA A 109 -29.32 -1.18 -12.59
CA ALA A 109 -30.29 -1.70 -13.56
C ALA A 109 -30.05 -1.04 -14.92
N ASP A 110 -29.68 -1.84 -15.92
CA ASP A 110 -29.62 -1.43 -17.32
C ASP A 110 -30.93 -1.86 -18.00
N GLY A 111 -32.00 -1.10 -17.73
CA GLY A 111 -33.36 -1.35 -18.14
C GLY A 111 -34.40 -0.88 -17.14
N GLU A 112 -35.64 -1.16 -17.41
CA GLU A 112 -36.78 -0.73 -16.58
C GLU A 112 -37.20 -1.80 -15.56
N ILE A 113 -37.57 -1.35 -14.36
CA ILE A 113 -38.05 -2.24 -13.29
C ILE A 113 -39.57 -2.16 -13.21
N ASN A 114 -40.25 -3.24 -13.56
CA ASN A 114 -41.68 -3.43 -13.29
C ASN A 114 -41.87 -3.87 -11.83
N LYS A 115 -42.30 -2.92 -10.97
CA LYS A 115 -42.48 -3.18 -9.53
C LYS A 115 -43.59 -4.19 -9.22
N LYS A 116 -44.62 -4.34 -10.09
CA LYS A 116 -45.71 -5.28 -9.88
C LYS A 116 -45.26 -6.72 -10.07
N THR A 117 -44.50 -6.99 -11.12
CA THR A 117 -43.97 -8.32 -11.44
C THR A 117 -42.60 -8.54 -10.83
N ARG A 118 -41.98 -7.53 -10.25
CA ARG A 118 -40.61 -7.50 -9.73
C ARG A 118 -39.57 -7.94 -10.78
N THR A 119 -39.79 -7.48 -12.00
CA THR A 119 -38.95 -7.84 -13.15
C THR A 119 -38.16 -6.63 -13.61
N LEU A 120 -36.83 -6.79 -13.72
CA LEU A 120 -35.95 -5.91 -14.47
C LEU A 120 -35.94 -6.38 -15.92
N ASP A 121 -36.46 -5.55 -16.82
CA ASP A 121 -36.41 -5.78 -18.25
C ASP A 121 -35.11 -5.21 -18.82
N GLY A 122 -34.09 -6.01 -18.78
CA GLY A 122 -32.71 -5.63 -19.12
C GLY A 122 -31.67 -6.40 -18.32
N ASP A 123 -30.46 -5.85 -18.22
CA ASP A 123 -29.32 -6.43 -17.52
C ASP A 123 -29.21 -5.91 -16.08
N LEU A 124 -28.79 -6.79 -15.16
CA LEU A 124 -28.33 -6.38 -13.84
C LEU A 124 -26.81 -6.21 -13.90
N VAL A 125 -26.32 -4.98 -13.71
CA VAL A 125 -24.89 -4.66 -13.84
C VAL A 125 -24.24 -4.59 -12.46
N LEU A 126 -23.20 -5.41 -12.23
CA LEU A 126 -22.29 -5.30 -11.10
C LEU A 126 -21.07 -4.51 -11.55
N GLN A 127 -20.96 -3.28 -11.09
CA GLN A 127 -19.81 -2.40 -11.34
C GLN A 127 -18.86 -2.48 -10.16
N SER A 128 -17.55 -2.63 -10.40
CA SER A 128 -16.55 -2.65 -9.34
C SER A 128 -15.29 -1.92 -9.74
N MET A 129 -14.77 -1.11 -8.81
CA MET A 129 -13.47 -0.45 -8.94
C MET A 129 -12.33 -1.26 -8.29
N GLY A 130 -12.62 -2.47 -7.77
CA GLY A 130 -11.61 -3.36 -7.20
C GLY A 130 -11.32 -3.12 -5.72
N ASP A 131 -12.35 -2.86 -4.90
CA ASP A 131 -12.19 -2.71 -3.44
C ASP A 131 -11.38 -3.88 -2.86
N PRO A 132 -10.16 -3.64 -2.33
CA PRO A 132 -9.30 -4.69 -1.81
C PRO A 132 -9.81 -5.31 -0.51
N LEU A 133 -10.74 -4.65 0.19
CA LEU A 133 -11.29 -5.07 1.48
C LEU A 133 -12.74 -5.54 1.40
N LEU A 134 -13.34 -5.62 0.21
CA LEU A 134 -14.74 -6.02 0.04
C LEU A 134 -15.02 -7.39 0.66
N THR A 135 -15.99 -7.44 1.56
CA THR A 135 -16.36 -8.64 2.32
C THR A 135 -17.64 -9.29 1.80
N THR A 136 -17.86 -10.56 2.16
CA THR A 136 -19.11 -11.27 1.87
C THR A 136 -20.33 -10.57 2.49
N LEU A 137 -20.17 -9.95 3.66
CA LEU A 137 -21.27 -9.22 4.30
C LEU A 137 -21.69 -7.99 3.48
N GLN A 138 -20.71 -7.20 3.00
CA GLN A 138 -20.98 -6.03 2.17
C GLN A 138 -21.65 -6.41 0.85
N VAL A 139 -21.15 -7.45 0.16
CA VAL A 139 -21.80 -7.99 -1.04
C VAL A 139 -23.23 -8.48 -0.76
N SER A 140 -23.45 -9.20 0.35
CA SER A 140 -24.79 -9.65 0.76
C SER A 140 -25.75 -8.47 1.02
N ASN A 141 -25.26 -7.39 1.63
CA ASN A 141 -26.02 -6.17 1.86
C ASN A 141 -26.39 -5.45 0.55
N LEU A 142 -25.46 -5.38 -0.40
CA LEU A 142 -25.74 -4.84 -1.74
C LEU A 142 -26.84 -5.65 -2.44
N ILE A 143 -26.76 -6.98 -2.43
CA ILE A 143 -27.78 -7.86 -3.01
C ILE A 143 -29.14 -7.68 -2.31
N GLN A 144 -29.15 -7.50 -0.98
CA GLN A 144 -30.40 -7.23 -0.27
C GLN A 144 -31.05 -5.90 -0.71
N GLN A 145 -30.26 -4.88 -1.02
CA GLN A 145 -30.76 -3.62 -1.55
C GLN A 145 -31.34 -3.79 -2.96
N VAL A 146 -30.71 -4.58 -3.83
CA VAL A 146 -31.25 -4.96 -5.15
C VAL A 146 -32.64 -5.59 -5.02
N VAL A 147 -32.80 -6.54 -4.09
CA VAL A 147 -34.09 -7.19 -3.82
C VAL A 147 -35.12 -6.18 -3.30
N ARG A 148 -34.72 -5.25 -2.43
CA ARG A 148 -35.60 -4.18 -1.91
C ARG A 148 -36.00 -3.17 -3.00
N ALA A 149 -35.15 -2.93 -3.98
CA ALA A 149 -35.45 -2.11 -5.16
C ALA A 149 -36.53 -2.73 -6.08
N GLY A 150 -36.93 -3.98 -5.81
CA GLY A 150 -37.99 -4.67 -6.54
C GLY A 150 -37.49 -5.64 -7.60
N VAL A 151 -36.24 -6.05 -7.59
CA VAL A 151 -35.69 -7.01 -8.57
C VAL A 151 -35.75 -8.43 -8.02
N ALA A 152 -36.59 -9.29 -8.65
CA ALA A 152 -36.65 -10.72 -8.41
C ALA A 152 -36.42 -11.54 -9.69
N HIS A 153 -36.61 -10.92 -10.85
CA HIS A 153 -36.34 -11.53 -12.15
C HIS A 153 -35.64 -10.54 -13.06
N VAL A 154 -34.57 -10.96 -13.70
CA VAL A 154 -33.78 -10.20 -14.69
C VAL A 154 -33.96 -10.89 -16.02
N THR A 155 -34.54 -10.23 -17.04
CA THR A 155 -34.77 -10.82 -18.36
C THR A 155 -33.48 -11.01 -19.13
N GLY A 156 -32.49 -10.16 -18.86
CA GLY A 156 -31.15 -10.22 -19.42
C GLY A 156 -30.15 -11.00 -18.57
N SER A 157 -28.96 -10.47 -18.46
CA SER A 157 -27.79 -11.10 -17.82
C SER A 157 -27.38 -10.38 -16.52
N LEU A 158 -26.58 -11.08 -15.71
CA LEU A 158 -25.70 -10.43 -14.74
C LEU A 158 -24.43 -9.99 -15.48
N VAL A 159 -24.28 -8.69 -15.70
CA VAL A 159 -23.09 -8.10 -16.34
C VAL A 159 -22.12 -7.64 -15.27
N VAL A 160 -20.86 -8.08 -15.34
CA VAL A 160 -19.81 -7.67 -14.40
C VAL A 160 -18.80 -6.80 -15.13
N THR A 161 -18.52 -5.61 -14.58
CA THR A 161 -17.57 -4.65 -15.14
C THR A 161 -16.48 -4.31 -14.13
N GLY A 162 -15.29 -4.05 -14.63
CA GLY A 162 -14.12 -3.73 -13.81
C GLY A 162 -13.53 -4.91 -13.04
N PRO A 163 -12.49 -4.68 -12.23
CA PRO A 163 -11.88 -5.69 -11.38
C PRO A 163 -12.82 -6.01 -10.21
N PHE A 164 -13.15 -7.28 -10.02
CA PHE A 164 -14.06 -7.70 -8.96
C PHE A 164 -13.54 -8.93 -8.23
N THR A 165 -13.27 -8.76 -6.95
CA THR A 165 -12.95 -9.84 -6.01
C THR A 165 -13.48 -9.47 -4.63
N TYR A 166 -13.79 -10.45 -3.79
CA TYR A 166 -14.14 -10.23 -2.39
C TYR A 166 -13.80 -11.44 -1.52
N GLY A 167 -13.69 -11.22 -0.21
CA GLY A 167 -13.18 -12.26 0.68
C GLY A 167 -11.69 -12.54 0.44
N THR A 168 -11.20 -13.72 0.83
CA THR A 168 -9.79 -14.08 0.75
C THR A 168 -9.50 -15.05 -0.40
N TYR A 169 -8.42 -14.79 -1.16
CA TYR A 169 -7.87 -15.72 -2.18
C TYR A 169 -8.83 -16.18 -3.27
N ILE A 170 -9.74 -15.30 -3.71
CA ILE A 170 -10.73 -15.64 -4.72
C ILE A 170 -10.36 -14.95 -6.04
N THR A 171 -10.39 -15.70 -7.13
CA THR A 171 -10.29 -15.14 -8.49
C THR A 171 -11.56 -14.35 -8.83
N THR A 172 -11.48 -13.48 -9.83
CA THR A 172 -12.69 -12.79 -10.32
C THR A 172 -13.78 -13.76 -10.75
N ALA A 173 -13.42 -14.88 -11.38
CA ALA A 173 -14.39 -15.92 -11.79
C ALA A 173 -15.09 -16.54 -10.57
N ASP A 174 -14.34 -16.90 -9.53
CA ASP A 174 -14.91 -17.45 -8.30
C ASP A 174 -15.78 -16.41 -7.57
N ALA A 175 -15.34 -15.15 -7.53
CA ALA A 175 -16.11 -14.07 -6.92
C ALA A 175 -17.46 -13.88 -7.63
N VAL A 176 -17.49 -13.87 -8.96
CA VAL A 176 -18.72 -13.77 -9.76
C VAL A 176 -19.64 -14.97 -9.50
N LYS A 177 -19.11 -16.19 -9.52
CA LYS A 177 -19.88 -17.40 -9.23
C LYS A 177 -20.53 -17.39 -7.83
N ARG A 178 -19.82 -16.84 -6.84
CA ARG A 178 -20.36 -16.66 -5.49
C ARG A 178 -21.48 -15.61 -5.46
N VAL A 179 -21.31 -14.48 -6.18
CA VAL A 179 -22.39 -13.47 -6.32
C VAL A 179 -23.63 -14.08 -6.97
N GLU A 180 -23.47 -14.87 -8.05
CA GLU A 180 -24.58 -15.60 -8.66
C GLU A 180 -25.32 -16.47 -7.64
N THR A 181 -24.57 -17.23 -6.85
CA THR A 181 -25.14 -18.09 -5.81
C THR A 181 -25.89 -17.29 -4.77
N LEU A 182 -25.34 -16.14 -4.32
CA LEU A 182 -25.99 -15.24 -3.36
C LEU A 182 -27.25 -14.61 -3.95
N LEU A 183 -27.22 -14.13 -5.18
CA LEU A 183 -28.41 -13.57 -5.87
C LEU A 183 -29.53 -14.62 -5.95
N LYS A 184 -29.20 -15.85 -6.40
CA LYS A 184 -30.15 -16.96 -6.50
C LYS A 184 -30.73 -17.34 -5.14
N SER A 185 -29.92 -17.40 -4.08
CA SER A 185 -30.37 -17.70 -2.72
C SER A 185 -31.29 -16.62 -2.13
N ARG A 186 -31.23 -15.38 -2.64
CA ARG A 186 -32.11 -14.27 -2.28
C ARG A 186 -33.31 -14.12 -3.22
N GLY A 187 -33.55 -15.12 -4.11
CA GLY A 187 -34.69 -15.19 -5.00
C GLY A 187 -34.55 -14.35 -6.27
N VAL A 188 -33.33 -13.85 -6.60
CA VAL A 188 -33.08 -13.15 -7.86
C VAL A 188 -32.73 -14.15 -8.95
N ARG A 189 -33.55 -14.23 -10.01
CA ARG A 189 -33.35 -15.09 -11.19
C ARG A 189 -32.82 -14.26 -12.36
N PHE A 190 -31.85 -14.77 -13.08
CA PHE A 190 -31.26 -14.17 -14.28
C PHE A 190 -30.78 -15.28 -15.24
N GLY A 191 -30.53 -14.92 -16.49
CA GLY A 191 -30.09 -15.90 -17.51
C GLY A 191 -28.67 -16.38 -17.25
N LYS A 192 -27.68 -15.66 -17.71
CA LYS A 192 -26.26 -15.95 -17.58
C LYS A 192 -25.50 -14.78 -16.99
N SER A 193 -24.30 -15.01 -16.50
CA SER A 193 -23.36 -13.93 -16.21
C SER A 193 -22.38 -13.71 -17.35
N THR A 194 -22.03 -12.46 -17.60
CA THR A 194 -21.08 -12.06 -18.63
C THR A 194 -20.17 -10.96 -18.10
N ARG A 195 -18.94 -10.87 -18.64
CA ARG A 195 -18.06 -9.74 -18.38
C ARG A 195 -18.07 -8.80 -19.57
N LYS A 196 -18.16 -7.49 -19.29
CA LYS A 196 -18.05 -6.43 -20.31
C LYS A 196 -17.03 -5.40 -19.82
N ALA A 197 -16.46 -4.63 -20.76
CA ALA A 197 -15.53 -3.55 -20.44
C ALA A 197 -16.23 -2.41 -19.69
N SER A 198 -17.48 -2.15 -20.02
CA SER A 198 -18.32 -1.13 -19.37
C SER A 198 -19.77 -1.61 -19.30
N GLY A 199 -20.51 -1.04 -18.38
CA GLY A 199 -21.96 -1.17 -18.28
C GLY A 199 -22.50 0.09 -17.63
N ALA A 200 -23.70 0.50 -18.00
CA ALA A 200 -24.39 1.65 -17.46
C ALA A 200 -25.71 1.19 -16.85
N GLY A 201 -26.39 2.08 -16.15
CA GLY A 201 -27.73 1.82 -15.60
C GLY A 201 -28.03 2.69 -14.40
N THR A 202 -29.27 2.60 -13.93
CA THR A 202 -29.68 3.28 -12.69
C THR A 202 -29.15 2.51 -11.50
N VAL A 203 -28.36 3.17 -10.63
CA VAL A 203 -27.80 2.54 -9.43
C VAL A 203 -28.90 2.12 -8.47
N LEU A 204 -28.92 0.86 -8.10
CA LEU A 204 -29.86 0.25 -7.15
C LEU A 204 -29.26 0.12 -5.74
N ALA A 205 -27.96 -0.12 -5.69
CA ALA A 205 -27.18 -0.32 -4.46
C ALA A 205 -25.75 0.06 -4.71
N SER A 206 -25.11 0.74 -3.77
CA SER A 206 -23.69 1.02 -3.83
C SER A 206 -23.01 0.87 -2.46
N HIS A 207 -21.72 0.58 -2.49
CA HIS A 207 -20.83 0.50 -1.34
C HIS A 207 -19.53 1.22 -1.69
N LEU A 208 -19.09 2.10 -0.80
CA LEU A 208 -17.78 2.74 -0.85
C LEU A 208 -16.87 2.06 0.19
N SER A 209 -15.65 1.77 -0.21
CA SER A 209 -14.61 1.25 0.70
C SER A 209 -14.25 2.27 1.78
N LEU A 210 -13.39 1.90 2.71
CA LEU A 210 -12.62 2.86 3.50
C LEU A 210 -11.79 3.76 2.57
N SER A 211 -11.31 4.90 3.10
CA SER A 211 -10.35 5.74 2.38
C SER A 211 -9.08 4.95 2.03
N LEU A 212 -8.41 5.31 0.94
CA LEU A 212 -7.15 4.65 0.56
C LEU A 212 -6.10 4.77 1.66
N ARG A 213 -6.06 5.90 2.38
CA ARG A 213 -5.20 6.10 3.56
C ARG A 213 -5.43 5.00 4.62
N ASP A 214 -6.68 4.73 4.98
CA ASP A 214 -7.03 3.74 5.99
C ASP A 214 -6.75 2.31 5.52
N ILE A 215 -7.00 2.02 4.23
CA ILE A 215 -6.66 0.75 3.58
C ILE A 215 -5.15 0.51 3.63
N VAL A 216 -4.36 1.53 3.29
CA VAL A 216 -2.90 1.48 3.29
C VAL A 216 -2.35 1.31 4.71
N PHE A 217 -2.92 2.02 5.69
CA PHE A 217 -2.54 1.85 7.10
C PHE A 217 -2.75 0.41 7.57
N ASP A 218 -3.94 -0.16 7.39
CA ASP A 218 -4.22 -1.56 7.80
C ASP A 218 -3.31 -2.56 7.08
N GLN A 219 -3.12 -2.37 5.76
CA GLN A 219 -2.19 -3.18 4.96
C GLN A 219 -0.78 -3.17 5.53
N ASN A 220 -0.25 -1.99 5.86
CA ASN A 220 1.13 -1.84 6.35
C ASN A 220 1.28 -2.35 7.78
N ALA A 221 0.32 -2.06 8.66
CA ALA A 221 0.33 -2.50 10.06
C ALA A 221 0.28 -4.04 10.17
N ARG A 222 -0.66 -4.67 9.47
CA ARG A 222 -0.88 -6.13 9.50
C ARG A 222 -0.10 -6.89 8.44
N SER A 223 0.55 -6.17 7.51
CA SER A 223 1.31 -6.74 6.40
C SER A 223 0.48 -7.63 5.46
N VAL A 224 -0.73 -7.19 5.09
CA VAL A 224 -1.69 -7.99 4.31
C VAL A 224 -1.25 -8.05 2.84
N ASN A 225 -0.85 -9.25 2.40
CA ASN A 225 -0.35 -9.47 1.04
C ASN A 225 -1.44 -9.24 -0.02
N GLN A 226 -2.64 -9.74 0.23
CA GLN A 226 -3.74 -9.66 -0.71
C GLN A 226 -4.15 -8.20 -1.00
N THR A 227 -4.22 -7.36 0.04
CA THR A 227 -4.50 -5.92 -0.13
C THR A 227 -3.43 -5.26 -0.99
N ALA A 228 -2.15 -5.56 -0.75
CA ALA A 228 -1.04 -5.00 -1.52
C ALA A 228 -1.06 -5.43 -2.99
N GLU A 229 -1.36 -6.70 -3.29
CA GLU A 229 -1.46 -7.15 -4.69
C GLU A 229 -2.63 -6.46 -5.40
N ARG A 230 -3.80 -6.35 -4.75
CA ARG A 230 -4.96 -5.66 -5.32
C ARG A 230 -4.75 -4.17 -5.53
N LEU A 231 -4.09 -3.48 -4.59
CA LEU A 231 -3.69 -2.09 -4.77
C LEU A 231 -2.71 -1.94 -5.93
N GLY A 232 -1.73 -2.84 -6.01
CA GLY A 232 -0.82 -2.89 -7.14
C GLY A 232 -1.56 -3.05 -8.47
N GLU A 233 -2.49 -4.00 -8.56
CA GLU A 233 -3.32 -4.22 -9.74
C GLU A 233 -4.15 -2.98 -10.10
N ALA A 234 -4.76 -2.31 -9.11
CA ALA A 234 -5.56 -1.10 -9.32
C ALA A 234 -4.78 0.07 -9.94
N ILE A 235 -3.47 0.12 -9.71
CA ILE A 235 -2.61 1.17 -10.26
C ILE A 235 -1.84 0.77 -11.52
N GLY A 236 -1.98 -0.47 -12.01
CA GLY A 236 -1.32 -0.96 -13.23
C GLY A 236 -0.28 -2.06 -13.00
N GLY A 237 -0.34 -2.71 -11.85
CA GLY A 237 0.48 -3.88 -11.50
C GLY A 237 1.91 -3.53 -11.04
N ARG A 238 2.72 -4.57 -10.91
CA ARG A 238 4.11 -4.47 -10.45
C ARG A 238 4.95 -3.49 -11.28
N GLN A 239 4.69 -3.43 -12.59
CA GLN A 239 5.44 -2.54 -13.48
C GLN A 239 5.17 -1.08 -13.16
N ALA A 240 3.92 -0.73 -12.84
CA ALA A 240 3.58 0.65 -12.45
C ALA A 240 4.26 1.05 -11.13
N VAL A 241 4.38 0.14 -10.17
CA VAL A 241 5.13 0.39 -8.92
C VAL A 241 6.62 0.56 -9.21
N GLN A 242 7.21 -0.27 -10.06
CA GLN A 242 8.61 -0.14 -10.45
C GLN A 242 8.87 1.17 -11.20
N ASP A 243 8.03 1.51 -12.17
CA ASP A 243 8.14 2.75 -12.95
C ASP A 243 8.01 3.99 -12.05
N PHE A 244 7.12 3.95 -11.05
CA PHE A 244 7.00 4.99 -10.04
C PHE A 244 8.29 5.16 -9.23
N LEU A 245 8.91 4.07 -8.78
CA LEU A 245 10.18 4.13 -8.04
C LEU A 245 11.32 4.69 -8.91
N VAL A 246 11.40 4.26 -10.17
CA VAL A 246 12.48 4.70 -11.06
C VAL A 246 12.27 6.12 -11.54
N ARG A 247 11.09 6.48 -12.03
CA ARG A 247 10.81 7.77 -12.67
C ARG A 247 10.27 8.82 -11.70
N GLY A 248 9.43 8.41 -10.74
CA GLY A 248 8.81 9.33 -9.76
C GLY A 248 9.73 9.62 -8.58
N VAL A 249 10.40 8.59 -8.03
CA VAL A 249 11.33 8.74 -6.90
C VAL A 249 12.77 8.97 -7.35
N GLY A 250 13.10 8.62 -8.61
CA GLY A 250 14.46 8.74 -9.15
C GLY A 250 15.44 7.68 -8.61
N ILE A 251 14.94 6.48 -8.28
CA ILE A 251 15.80 5.34 -7.93
C ILE A 251 16.44 4.79 -9.21
N PRO A 252 17.76 4.55 -9.24
CA PRO A 252 18.40 3.89 -10.37
C PRO A 252 17.73 2.53 -10.69
N ALA A 253 17.49 2.26 -11.97
CA ALA A 253 16.78 1.04 -12.39
C ALA A 253 17.47 -0.26 -11.93
N ASN A 254 18.80 -0.24 -11.78
CA ASN A 254 19.57 -1.39 -11.29
C ASN A 254 19.46 -1.61 -9.76
N ASP A 255 18.96 -0.63 -9.02
CA ASP A 255 18.84 -0.68 -7.57
C ASP A 255 17.49 -1.22 -7.10
N VAL A 256 16.55 -1.46 -8.02
CA VAL A 256 15.21 -1.94 -7.68
C VAL A 256 14.65 -2.92 -8.71
N PHE A 257 14.02 -3.99 -8.22
CA PHE A 257 13.22 -4.92 -9.02
C PHE A 257 11.96 -5.29 -8.23
N VAL A 258 10.79 -4.98 -8.78
CA VAL A 258 9.49 -5.31 -8.20
C VAL A 258 8.92 -6.54 -8.91
N GLY A 259 9.03 -7.70 -8.26
CA GLY A 259 8.42 -8.95 -8.74
C GLY A 259 6.96 -9.10 -8.31
N HIS A 260 6.67 -8.70 -7.04
CA HIS A 260 5.36 -8.74 -6.41
C HIS A 260 5.14 -7.47 -5.59
N THR A 261 3.97 -6.87 -5.71
CA THR A 261 3.61 -5.63 -4.99
C THR A 261 3.42 -5.84 -3.49
N SER A 262 3.24 -7.08 -3.06
CA SER A 262 3.19 -7.49 -1.65
C SER A 262 4.55 -7.82 -1.04
N GLY A 263 5.57 -8.02 -1.84
CA GLY A 263 6.89 -8.49 -1.39
C GLY A 263 7.01 -10.00 -1.22
N LEU A 264 6.04 -10.77 -1.73
CA LEU A 264 6.20 -12.22 -1.84
C LEU A 264 7.28 -12.57 -2.87
N ASN A 265 7.91 -13.73 -2.68
CA ASN A 265 8.89 -14.31 -3.58
C ASN A 265 10.08 -13.36 -3.87
N TYR A 266 10.38 -13.14 -5.15
CA TYR A 266 11.56 -12.42 -5.60
C TYR A 266 11.26 -10.94 -5.81
N ASN A 267 11.86 -10.11 -4.98
CA ASN A 267 11.97 -8.65 -5.13
C ASN A 267 13.40 -8.26 -4.79
N ARG A 268 13.88 -7.13 -5.28
CA ARG A 268 15.20 -6.59 -4.95
C ARG A 268 15.13 -5.08 -4.82
N ILE A 269 15.76 -4.56 -3.79
CA ILE A 269 16.02 -3.13 -3.60
C ILE A 269 17.24 -2.95 -2.71
N THR A 270 18.01 -1.87 -2.93
CA THR A 270 19.12 -1.56 -2.06
C THR A 270 18.65 -0.84 -0.78
N PRO A 271 19.37 -0.95 0.36
CA PRO A 271 19.07 -0.17 1.55
C PRO A 271 19.05 1.33 1.29
N ARG A 272 20.00 1.86 0.52
CA ARG A 272 20.08 3.27 0.13
C ARG A 272 18.89 3.71 -0.69
N ALA A 273 18.48 2.94 -1.69
CA ALA A 273 17.28 3.21 -2.48
C ALA A 273 15.99 3.20 -1.63
N THR A 274 15.93 2.31 -0.63
CA THR A 274 14.81 2.26 0.31
C THR A 274 14.72 3.52 1.17
N VAL A 275 15.84 4.01 1.67
CA VAL A 275 15.88 5.25 2.45
C VAL A 275 15.57 6.46 1.56
N LYS A 276 16.06 6.49 0.30
CA LYS A 276 15.66 7.51 -0.67
C LYS A 276 14.14 7.52 -0.89
N MET A 277 13.53 6.35 -1.07
CA MET A 277 12.06 6.23 -1.17
C MET A 277 11.35 6.75 0.08
N LEU A 278 11.82 6.40 1.27
CA LEU A 278 11.24 6.89 2.54
C LEU A 278 11.32 8.40 2.65
N ARG A 279 12.43 9.03 2.27
CA ARG A 279 12.58 10.49 2.25
C ARG A 279 11.54 11.13 1.33
N HIS A 280 11.41 10.64 0.09
CA HIS A 280 10.40 11.14 -0.84
C HIS A 280 8.98 10.97 -0.29
N LEU A 281 8.70 9.82 0.33
CA LEU A 281 7.41 9.56 0.97
C LEU A 281 7.12 10.59 2.08
N VAL A 282 8.07 10.87 2.98
CA VAL A 282 7.88 11.84 4.07
C VAL A 282 7.63 13.25 3.52
N LEU A 283 8.40 13.67 2.53
CA LEU A 283 8.22 14.98 1.88
C LEU A 283 6.86 15.07 1.20
N TRP A 284 6.46 14.03 0.49
CA TRP A 284 5.15 13.94 -0.17
C TRP A 284 3.99 13.97 0.86
N LEU A 285 4.10 13.22 1.96
CA LEU A 285 3.11 13.22 3.04
C LEU A 285 2.97 14.62 3.64
N ASN A 286 4.08 15.29 3.96
CA ASN A 286 4.08 16.66 4.48
C ASN A 286 3.40 17.63 3.50
N PHE A 287 3.68 17.52 2.20
CA PHE A 287 3.02 18.33 1.17
C PHE A 287 1.50 18.09 1.13
N LYS A 288 1.05 16.86 1.42
CA LYS A 288 -0.37 16.49 1.50
C LYS A 288 -1.00 16.75 2.88
N ASN A 289 -0.31 17.41 3.81
CA ASN A 289 -0.72 17.60 5.21
C ASN A 289 -1.00 16.27 5.93
N MET A 290 -0.24 15.25 5.60
CA MET A 290 -0.27 13.92 6.21
C MET A 290 1.02 13.64 6.98
N LEU A 291 0.95 12.68 7.90
CA LEU A 291 2.07 12.24 8.71
C LEU A 291 2.40 10.77 8.41
N PRO A 292 3.65 10.33 8.62
CA PRO A 292 4.03 8.92 8.41
C PRO A 292 3.13 7.91 9.14
N GLN A 293 2.67 8.22 10.34
CA GLN A 293 1.76 7.37 11.12
C GLN A 293 0.34 7.27 10.58
N ASP A 294 -0.04 8.10 9.61
CA ASP A 294 -1.34 7.96 8.92
C ASP A 294 -1.36 6.74 7.99
N ILE A 295 -0.17 6.22 7.62
CA ILE A 295 -0.04 5.12 6.65
C ILE A 295 0.92 4.00 7.09
N LEU A 296 1.72 4.21 8.13
CA LEU A 296 2.66 3.23 8.67
C LEU A 296 2.44 3.07 10.18
N PRO A 297 2.55 1.84 10.72
CA PRO A 297 2.34 1.61 12.14
C PRO A 297 3.45 2.20 13.00
N VAL A 298 3.05 2.71 14.16
CA VAL A 298 3.91 3.15 15.26
C VAL A 298 4.26 1.96 16.13
N ALA A 299 5.55 1.69 16.29
CA ALA A 299 6.04 0.55 17.06
C ALA A 299 5.66 0.64 18.55
N GLY A 300 5.27 -0.49 19.13
CA GLY A 300 4.82 -0.59 20.52
C GLY A 300 3.41 -0.04 20.80
N MET A 301 2.78 0.62 19.81
CA MET A 301 1.47 1.27 19.98
C MET A 301 0.38 0.68 19.08
N ASP A 302 0.62 0.65 17.78
CA ASP A 302 -0.38 0.22 16.81
C ASP A 302 -0.50 -1.30 16.72
N PRO A 303 -1.67 -1.81 16.31
CA PRO A 303 -1.82 -3.23 16.05
C PRO A 303 -0.93 -3.68 14.88
N GLY A 304 -0.60 -4.98 14.85
CA GLY A 304 0.14 -5.57 13.74
C GLY A 304 1.55 -5.99 14.10
N THR A 305 2.44 -6.00 13.09
CA THR A 305 3.75 -6.67 13.18
C THR A 305 4.79 -5.95 14.06
N LEU A 306 4.57 -4.67 14.39
CA LEU A 306 5.43 -3.87 15.25
C LEU A 306 4.90 -3.71 16.69
N ARG A 307 3.69 -4.21 17.01
CA ARG A 307 3.06 -4.01 18.32
C ARG A 307 3.93 -4.46 19.50
N GLY A 308 4.62 -5.59 19.37
CA GLY A 308 5.48 -6.15 20.42
C GLY A 308 6.93 -5.71 20.36
N ARG A 309 7.30 -4.87 19.38
CA ARG A 309 8.66 -4.36 19.22
C ARG A 309 8.74 -2.92 19.76
N PHE A 310 9.85 -2.56 20.37
CA PHE A 310 10.07 -1.20 20.94
C PHE A 310 8.95 -0.76 21.90
N SER A 311 8.39 -1.72 22.66
CA SER A 311 7.19 -1.47 23.49
C SER A 311 7.49 -0.98 24.91
N THR A 312 8.76 -0.91 25.32
CA THR A 312 9.16 -0.31 26.61
C THR A 312 9.00 1.20 26.60
N ALA A 313 8.84 1.80 27.76
CA ALA A 313 8.60 3.24 27.92
C ALA A 313 9.65 4.09 27.19
N ASP A 314 10.92 3.68 27.21
CA ASP A 314 12.03 4.42 26.61
C ASP A 314 12.01 4.48 25.06
N PHE A 315 11.29 3.56 24.41
CA PHE A 315 11.30 3.46 22.95
C PHE A 315 9.91 3.49 22.30
N ARG A 316 8.86 3.39 23.12
CA ARG A 316 7.49 3.34 22.61
C ARG A 316 7.15 4.62 21.87
N GLY A 317 6.71 4.50 20.62
CA GLY A 317 6.34 5.64 19.80
C GLY A 317 7.48 6.33 19.06
N SER A 318 8.74 5.92 19.26
CA SER A 318 9.90 6.51 18.60
C SER A 318 10.21 5.93 17.22
N ILE A 319 9.56 4.85 16.82
CA ILE A 319 9.79 4.18 15.54
C ILE A 319 8.46 4.02 14.79
N ILE A 320 8.47 4.42 13.52
CA ILE A 320 7.37 4.23 12.58
C ILE A 320 7.93 3.48 11.38
N GLY A 321 7.33 2.35 11.00
CA GLY A 321 7.94 1.59 9.91
C GLY A 321 7.21 0.33 9.49
N LYS A 322 7.89 -0.44 8.65
CA LYS A 322 7.38 -1.67 8.04
C LYS A 322 8.35 -2.82 8.21
N THR A 323 7.83 -3.95 8.65
CA THR A 323 8.57 -5.22 8.71
C THR A 323 8.46 -6.00 7.40
N GLY A 324 9.49 -6.79 7.10
CA GLY A 324 9.49 -7.80 6.05
C GLY A 324 9.94 -9.16 6.59
N THR A 325 9.36 -10.25 6.08
CA THR A 325 9.71 -11.60 6.52
C THR A 325 9.42 -12.62 5.42
N LEU A 326 10.45 -13.39 5.03
CA LEU A 326 10.34 -14.54 4.11
C LEU A 326 11.23 -15.66 4.65
N PRO A 327 10.71 -16.58 5.49
CA PRO A 327 11.56 -17.58 6.17
C PRO A 327 12.24 -18.58 5.24
N ALA A 328 11.63 -18.86 4.08
CA ALA A 328 12.09 -19.86 3.13
C ALA A 328 12.79 -19.28 1.90
N THR A 329 12.93 -17.96 1.80
CA THR A 329 13.55 -17.27 0.67
C THR A 329 14.92 -16.72 1.08
N ASP A 330 15.91 -16.75 0.18
CA ASP A 330 17.28 -16.25 0.39
C ASP A 330 17.91 -16.74 1.72
N GLY A 331 17.62 -17.98 2.11
CA GLY A 331 18.12 -18.57 3.35
C GLY A 331 17.49 -18.01 4.64
N GLY A 332 16.34 -17.33 4.53
CA GLY A 332 15.65 -16.66 5.61
C GLY A 332 15.88 -15.14 5.60
N VAL A 333 14.81 -14.40 5.28
CA VAL A 333 14.82 -12.93 5.20
C VAL A 333 14.10 -12.32 6.39
N SER A 334 14.73 -11.33 7.02
CA SER A 334 14.09 -10.39 7.96
C SER A 334 14.47 -8.97 7.56
N ALA A 335 13.48 -8.14 7.31
CA ALA A 335 13.67 -6.75 6.90
C ALA A 335 12.92 -5.80 7.84
N LEU A 336 13.45 -4.60 8.03
CA LEU A 336 12.81 -3.51 8.74
C LEU A 336 13.25 -2.18 8.11
N ALA A 337 12.28 -1.33 7.75
CA ALA A 337 12.58 0.00 7.25
C ALA A 337 11.55 1.01 7.76
N GLY A 338 11.97 2.26 7.92
CA GLY A 338 11.10 3.31 8.44
C GLY A 338 11.86 4.52 8.95
N LEU A 339 11.25 5.16 9.94
CA LEU A 339 11.73 6.37 10.59
C LEU A 339 11.96 6.10 12.08
N MET A 340 12.99 6.71 12.64
CA MET A 340 13.18 6.80 14.09
C MET A 340 13.34 8.27 14.51
N TYR A 341 12.79 8.58 15.67
CA TYR A 341 12.78 9.92 16.25
C TYR A 341 13.77 9.96 17.42
N THR A 342 14.77 10.83 17.34
CA THR A 342 15.86 10.95 18.30
C THR A 342 15.98 12.38 18.82
N GLN A 343 16.46 12.56 20.06
CA GLN A 343 16.54 13.88 20.69
C GLN A 343 17.59 14.78 20.02
N ASP A 344 18.81 14.26 19.81
CA ASP A 344 19.94 15.06 19.34
C ASP A 344 20.07 15.13 17.80
N ARG A 345 19.46 14.19 17.08
CA ARG A 345 19.59 14.07 15.62
C ARG A 345 18.25 14.19 14.87
N GLY A 346 17.15 14.47 15.59
CA GLY A 346 15.83 14.57 15.00
C GLY A 346 15.37 13.26 14.34
N VAL A 347 14.85 13.34 13.12
CA VAL A 347 14.35 12.18 12.40
C VAL A 347 15.44 11.53 11.56
N LEU A 348 15.67 10.25 11.81
CA LEU A 348 16.54 9.39 11.00
C LEU A 348 15.70 8.40 10.20
N LEU A 349 16.07 8.18 8.95
CA LEU A 349 15.51 7.18 8.06
C LEU A 349 16.39 5.94 8.07
N PHE A 350 15.81 4.75 8.07
CA PHE A 350 16.58 3.52 8.12
C PHE A 350 16.03 2.41 7.24
N ALA A 351 16.93 1.56 6.71
CA ALA A 351 16.63 0.29 6.07
C ALA A 351 17.63 -0.76 6.52
N ILE A 352 17.12 -1.88 7.05
CA ILE A 352 17.90 -3.02 7.55
C ILE A 352 17.38 -4.28 6.87
N PHE A 353 18.23 -4.95 6.10
CA PHE A 353 17.91 -6.16 5.36
C PHE A 353 18.84 -7.29 5.79
N ASN A 354 18.28 -8.31 6.42
CA ASN A 354 18.99 -9.49 6.86
C ASN A 354 18.60 -10.70 6.03
N THR A 355 19.61 -11.48 5.60
CA THR A 355 19.45 -12.72 4.86
C THR A 355 20.31 -13.84 5.43
N GLN A 356 20.05 -15.08 5.00
CA GLN A 356 20.85 -16.26 5.36
C GLN A 356 20.87 -16.53 6.87
N GLY A 357 19.70 -16.49 7.53
CA GLY A 357 19.64 -16.79 8.95
C GLY A 357 18.23 -16.87 9.54
N ASN A 358 18.21 -16.99 10.86
CA ASN A 358 16.96 -17.12 11.59
C ASN A 358 16.27 -15.76 11.76
N VAL A 359 15.01 -15.67 11.34
CA VAL A 359 14.18 -14.45 11.38
C VAL A 359 14.09 -13.86 12.79
N THR A 360 13.89 -14.69 13.81
CA THR A 360 13.77 -14.24 15.21
C THR A 360 15.08 -13.62 15.71
N THR A 361 16.21 -14.25 15.37
CA THR A 361 17.53 -13.71 15.69
C THR A 361 17.75 -12.35 15.02
N PHE A 362 17.44 -12.24 13.73
CA PHE A 362 17.56 -10.99 13.00
C PHE A 362 16.66 -9.87 13.56
N ARG A 363 15.41 -10.18 13.93
CA ARG A 363 14.53 -9.19 14.58
C ARG A 363 15.15 -8.64 15.87
N ARG A 364 15.73 -9.51 16.70
CA ARG A 364 16.41 -9.07 17.94
C ARG A 364 17.61 -8.17 17.62
N LEU A 365 18.42 -8.53 16.62
CA LEU A 365 19.57 -7.71 16.20
C LEU A 365 19.13 -6.35 15.66
N GLN A 366 18.09 -6.28 14.84
CA GLN A 366 17.49 -5.04 14.36
C GLN A 366 17.01 -4.17 15.52
N ASP A 367 16.30 -4.76 16.50
CA ASP A 367 15.81 -4.04 17.68
C ASP A 367 16.96 -3.49 18.52
N ASN A 368 18.02 -4.29 18.75
CA ASN A 368 19.19 -3.86 19.49
C ASN A 368 19.91 -2.70 18.76
N LEU A 369 20.14 -2.83 17.45
CA LEU A 369 20.78 -1.78 16.66
C LEU A 369 20.05 -0.45 16.80
N LEU A 370 18.72 -0.44 16.56
CA LEU A 370 17.94 0.79 16.60
C LEU A 370 17.85 1.36 18.03
N LYS A 371 17.70 0.53 19.06
CA LYS A 371 17.71 0.98 20.45
C LYS A 371 19.05 1.61 20.86
N ASN A 372 20.16 0.95 20.48
CA ASN A 372 21.49 1.48 20.76
C ASN A 372 21.72 2.80 20.02
N LEU A 373 21.30 2.90 18.75
CA LEU A 373 21.45 4.12 17.97
C LEU A 373 20.57 5.27 18.52
N ILE A 374 19.36 4.98 18.95
CA ILE A 374 18.51 5.97 19.64
C ILE A 374 19.22 6.49 20.90
N ALA A 375 19.79 5.59 21.71
CA ALA A 375 20.56 5.97 22.89
C ALA A 375 21.81 6.78 22.55
N GLU A 376 22.54 6.41 21.49
CA GLU A 376 23.71 7.14 20.94
C GLU A 376 23.33 8.56 20.46
N CYS A 377 22.07 8.77 20.07
CA CYS A 377 21.52 10.04 19.63
C CYS A 377 20.69 10.77 20.73
N GLY A 378 21.08 10.62 21.99
CA GLY A 378 20.48 11.35 23.11
C GLY A 378 19.19 10.75 23.69
N GLY A 379 18.69 9.66 23.11
CA GLY A 379 17.43 9.02 23.52
C GLY A 379 16.31 9.18 22.50
N ALA A 380 15.19 8.55 22.80
CA ALA A 380 14.02 8.61 21.95
C ALA A 380 13.28 9.95 22.05
N GLU A 381 12.81 10.45 20.93
CA GLU A 381 11.82 11.51 20.87
C GLU A 381 10.48 10.92 20.38
N LEU A 382 9.37 11.36 21.00
CA LEU A 382 8.04 10.98 20.51
C LEU A 382 7.71 11.82 19.27
N SER A 383 7.05 11.22 18.29
CA SER A 383 6.56 12.00 17.15
C SER A 383 5.64 13.13 17.63
N ALA A 384 5.72 14.30 17.00
CA ALA A 384 5.01 15.52 17.45
C ALA A 384 3.48 15.34 17.58
N SER A 385 2.87 14.42 16.84
CA SER A 385 1.44 14.10 16.92
C SER A 385 1.07 13.24 18.13
N LEU A 386 2.00 12.39 18.61
CA LEU A 386 1.79 11.58 19.81
C LEU A 386 1.86 12.46 21.08
N ARG A 387 2.57 13.60 21.03
CA ARG A 387 2.58 14.59 22.13
C ARG A 387 1.21 15.28 22.30
N LYS A 388 0.43 15.47 21.22
CA LYS A 388 -0.90 16.12 21.28
C LYS A 388 -1.99 15.21 21.82
N SER A 389 -1.82 13.89 21.78
CA SER A 389 -2.80 12.93 22.32
C SER A 389 -2.56 12.55 23.79
N SER A 390 -1.45 13.01 24.40
CA SER A 390 -1.07 12.75 25.80
C SER A 390 -1.39 13.93 26.75
N ASN A 391 -1.90 15.02 26.23
CA ASN A 391 -2.42 16.19 26.97
C ASN A 391 -3.95 16.28 26.78
#